data_1abeed21ac0c299e8d79fbed39c145cb
#
_entry.id   1abeed21ac0c299e8d79fbed39c145cb
#
_cell.length_a   1.000
_cell.length_b   1.000
_cell.length_c   1.000
_cell.angle_alpha   90.00
_cell.angle_beta   90.00
_cell.angle_gamma   90.00
#
_symmetry.space_group_name_H-M   'P 1'
#
loop_
_entity.id
_entity.type
_entity.pdbx_description
1 polymer ?
#
loop_
_entity_poly.entity_id
_entity_poly.type
_entity_poly.pdbx_seq_one_letter_code
_entity_poly.pdbx_strand_id
1 'polypeptide(L)'
;MKKHSILKKLTALAAAAALALSLCACAKSGGDHDTLPSQSGTDGAEDGKTYKVAIIKQMDHASLDEIANAVAAELEQLAADNGVKIEYEITSGQGGDQTILKQLADQAVADKVDAIIPIATTAAQISVLSAEDSKTPVVFAAVSYPDDESVALTGIDYVTGTSDALNAPFIIEMMLAQNPDLAKVGLLYSLSEPNSATPIAQAKAALDAKGIPYVEATANTNDEVIAAASSLIAAGVDAVFTPTDNVIQSAELAIYEDFIAAGIPHYGGADSFARNGAFVGCGVNYTQLGTHTADLAYQAITQGMGDMEDYYLMQGGLIAVNTETAAALGADYSIFNGMGTVTEVVTTED
;
A
#
# COMPACT_ATOMS: atom_id res chain seq x y z
N MET A 1 44.04 -36.35 20.80
CA MET A 1 45.24 -36.77 19.97
C MET A 1 45.14 -36.07 18.63
N LYS A 2 46.26 -35.26 18.32
CA LYS A 2 46.75 -34.72 17.03
C LYS A 2 45.78 -33.85 16.22
N LYS A 3 45.86 -32.49 16.23
CA LYS A 3 46.88 -31.54 15.71
C LYS A 3 47.41 -31.85 14.30
N HIS A 4 47.11 -30.91 13.34
CA HIS A 4 48.03 -30.23 12.40
C HIS A 4 47.14 -29.36 11.47
N SER A 5 47.12 -28.05 11.51
CA SER A 5 48.08 -27.00 11.17
C SER A 5 48.85 -27.23 9.84
N ILE A 6 48.54 -26.41 8.83
CA ILE A 6 49.52 -25.87 7.90
C ILE A 6 49.03 -24.51 7.38
N LEU A 7 49.92 -23.57 7.60
CA LEU A 7 49.96 -22.14 7.31
C LEU A 7 50.84 -21.93 6.07
N LYS A 8 50.66 -20.76 5.41
CA LYS A 8 51.58 -20.06 4.46
C LYS A 8 51.41 -20.44 2.98
N LYS A 9 51.40 -19.46 2.01
CA LYS A 9 52.23 -18.25 1.79
C LYS A 9 51.51 -17.36 0.77
N LEU A 10 51.39 -16.12 1.00
CA LEU A 10 51.98 -14.91 0.37
C LEU A 10 52.71 -15.10 -0.97
N THR A 11 52.31 -14.32 -1.98
CA THR A 11 53.23 -13.47 -2.78
C THR A 11 52.45 -12.35 -3.47
N ALA A 12 52.89 -11.13 -3.23
CA ALA A 12 52.55 -9.89 -3.91
C ALA A 12 53.32 -9.79 -5.23
N LEU A 13 52.75 -9.10 -6.22
CA LEU A 13 53.56 -8.48 -7.27
C LEU A 13 52.92 -7.13 -7.66
N ALA A 14 53.66 -6.07 -7.41
CA ALA A 14 53.47 -4.70 -7.85
C ALA A 14 54.35 -4.41 -9.07
N ALA A 15 53.90 -3.63 -10.04
CA ALA A 15 54.67 -2.78 -10.95
C ALA A 15 53.64 -1.91 -11.72
N ALA A 16 53.53 -0.63 -11.59
CA ALA A 16 54.36 0.54 -11.77
C ALA A 16 54.48 1.02 -13.25
N ALA A 17 54.02 2.29 -13.42
CA ALA A 17 54.50 3.34 -14.33
C ALA A 17 54.12 3.23 -15.83
N ALA A 18 53.68 4.31 -16.51
CA ALA A 18 54.39 5.57 -16.70
C ALA A 18 53.49 6.68 -17.30
N LEU A 19 53.82 7.90 -16.92
CA LEU A 19 53.41 9.20 -17.48
C LEU A 19 53.78 9.34 -18.97
N ALA A 20 52.94 10.10 -19.70
CA ALA A 20 53.44 10.90 -20.83
C ALA A 20 52.66 12.24 -20.84
N LEU A 21 53.33 13.28 -20.37
CA LEU A 21 53.07 14.69 -20.65
C LEU A 21 53.54 15.00 -22.08
N SER A 22 52.75 15.73 -22.86
CA SER A 22 53.25 16.54 -23.97
C SER A 22 52.61 17.90 -23.97
N LEU A 23 53.37 18.87 -23.50
CA LEU A 23 53.20 20.30 -23.78
C LEU A 23 53.58 20.57 -25.23
N CYS A 24 52.83 21.40 -25.93
CA CYS A 24 53.38 22.21 -27.00
C CYS A 24 52.76 23.60 -26.96
N ALA A 25 53.63 24.57 -26.93
CA ALA A 25 53.35 25.99 -26.76
C ALA A 25 53.38 26.74 -28.09
N CYS A 26 52.61 27.83 -28.14
CA CYS A 26 52.76 29.11 -28.80
C CYS A 26 53.19 29.25 -30.28
N ALA A 27 52.36 29.93 -31.05
CA ALA A 27 52.83 31.08 -31.87
C ALA A 27 51.68 32.08 -32.11
N LYS A 28 52.00 33.37 -31.88
CA LYS A 28 51.25 34.57 -32.08
C LYS A 28 51.23 34.96 -33.57
N SER A 29 50.10 35.46 -34.11
CA SER A 29 50.09 36.50 -35.11
C SER A 29 48.73 37.23 -35.10
N GLY A 30 48.75 38.55 -35.06
CA GLY A 30 47.60 39.40 -34.87
C GLY A 30 46.85 39.73 -36.15
N GLY A 31 45.68 40.30 -35.97
CA GLY A 31 44.82 40.90 -37.00
C GLY A 31 43.50 41.30 -36.37
N ASP A 32 43.32 42.62 -36.14
CA ASP A 32 42.10 43.28 -35.72
C ASP A 32 40.98 43.07 -36.73
N HIS A 33 39.75 42.77 -36.24
CA HIS A 33 38.51 43.37 -36.74
C HIS A 33 37.34 43.12 -35.79
N ASP A 34 36.78 44.21 -35.37
CA ASP A 34 35.45 44.57 -34.87
C ASP A 34 34.49 43.49 -34.26
N THR A 35 34.26 43.82 -33.02
CA THR A 35 33.20 43.44 -32.09
C THR A 35 31.78 43.37 -32.60
N LEU A 36 31.13 42.21 -32.34
CA LEU A 36 29.74 42.13 -31.91
C LEU A 36 29.70 41.27 -30.64
N PRO A 37 28.92 41.65 -29.60
CA PRO A 37 28.85 40.91 -28.37
C PRO A 37 28.08 39.62 -28.61
N SER A 38 28.77 38.50 -28.62
CA SER A 38 28.18 37.17 -28.50
C SER A 38 27.66 37.02 -27.09
N GLN A 39 26.34 37.01 -26.93
CA GLN A 39 25.72 36.53 -25.71
C GLN A 39 26.06 35.05 -25.52
N SER A 40 27.07 34.80 -24.72
CA SER A 40 27.26 33.50 -24.11
C SER A 40 26.38 33.42 -22.87
N GLY A 41 25.13 33.11 -23.07
CA GLY A 41 24.23 32.70 -22.03
C GLY A 41 23.83 31.25 -22.29
N THR A 42 24.73 30.34 -22.05
CA THR A 42 24.39 28.98 -21.66
C THR A 42 24.74 28.87 -20.19
N ASP A 43 23.90 29.48 -19.37
CA ASP A 43 23.78 29.09 -17.99
C ASP A 43 23.47 27.60 -17.99
N GLY A 44 24.33 26.84 -17.34
CA GLY A 44 24.12 25.43 -17.09
C GLY A 44 22.73 25.27 -16.48
N ALA A 45 21.97 24.32 -16.99
CA ALA A 45 20.84 23.80 -16.25
C ALA A 45 21.35 23.53 -14.84
N GLU A 46 20.88 24.25 -13.84
CA GLU A 46 21.03 23.86 -12.45
C GLU A 46 20.53 22.43 -12.38
N ASP A 47 21.41 21.50 -11.94
CA ASP A 47 20.96 20.14 -11.64
C ASP A 47 19.77 20.28 -10.69
N GLY A 48 18.57 19.94 -11.15
CA GLY A 48 17.33 20.09 -10.40
C GLY A 48 17.47 19.39 -9.05
N LYS A 49 16.87 19.98 -8.01
CA LYS A 49 16.92 19.38 -6.66
C LYS A 49 16.51 17.92 -6.72
N THR A 50 17.29 17.05 -6.10
CA THR A 50 17.00 15.61 -6.00
C THR A 50 16.38 15.32 -4.64
N TYR A 51 15.23 14.65 -4.65
CA TYR A 51 14.57 14.13 -3.46
C TYR A 51 14.64 12.61 -3.45
N LYS A 52 14.60 12.03 -2.25
CA LYS A 52 14.60 10.58 -2.03
C LYS A 52 13.36 10.16 -1.27
N VAL A 53 12.66 9.15 -1.74
CA VAL A 53 11.43 8.63 -1.12
C VAL A 53 11.55 7.12 -0.93
N ALA A 54 11.21 6.63 0.26
CA ALA A 54 11.07 5.21 0.53
C ALA A 54 9.59 4.82 0.52
N ILE A 55 9.20 3.90 -0.34
CA ILE A 55 7.84 3.32 -0.39
C ILE A 55 7.91 1.93 0.23
N ILE A 56 7.19 1.72 1.35
CA ILE A 56 7.27 0.49 2.14
C ILE A 56 5.90 -0.17 2.22
N LYS A 57 5.66 -1.22 1.42
CA LYS A 57 4.42 -2.02 1.50
C LYS A 57 4.46 -2.92 2.74
N GLN A 58 3.32 -3.07 3.42
CA GLN A 58 3.21 -4.03 4.53
C GLN A 58 3.47 -5.46 4.05
N MET A 59 2.90 -5.84 2.91
CA MET A 59 3.09 -7.13 2.26
C MET A 59 2.80 -7.03 0.76
N ASP A 60 2.89 -8.13 0.04
CA ASP A 60 2.60 -8.19 -1.39
C ASP A 60 1.19 -8.75 -1.62
N HIS A 61 0.30 -7.97 -2.18
CA HIS A 61 -0.97 -8.35 -2.77
C HIS A 61 -1.54 -7.22 -3.63
N ALA A 62 -2.53 -7.53 -4.46
CA ALA A 62 -3.02 -6.67 -5.54
C ALA A 62 -3.32 -5.22 -5.12
N SER A 63 -3.99 -4.99 -3.98
CA SER A 63 -4.32 -3.61 -3.53
C SER A 63 -3.08 -2.80 -3.17
N LEU A 64 -2.14 -3.39 -2.40
CA LEU A 64 -0.94 -2.66 -1.98
C LEU A 64 0.02 -2.42 -3.14
N ASP A 65 0.05 -3.33 -4.12
CA ASP A 65 0.80 -3.18 -5.36
C ASP A 65 0.21 -2.08 -6.24
N GLU A 66 -1.11 -2.02 -6.36
CA GLU A 66 -1.81 -0.94 -7.07
C GLU A 66 -1.50 0.44 -6.45
N ILE A 67 -1.57 0.56 -5.13
CA ILE A 67 -1.22 1.80 -4.42
C ILE A 67 0.23 2.18 -4.67
N ALA A 68 1.18 1.23 -4.50
CA ALA A 68 2.60 1.50 -4.67
C ALA A 68 2.94 1.95 -6.10
N ASN A 69 2.33 1.30 -7.11
CA ASN A 69 2.51 1.66 -8.51
C ASN A 69 1.91 3.04 -8.83
N ALA A 70 0.75 3.38 -8.26
CA ALA A 70 0.13 4.68 -8.43
C ALA A 70 0.96 5.80 -7.76
N VAL A 71 1.49 5.55 -6.55
CA VAL A 71 2.43 6.47 -5.88
C VAL A 71 3.66 6.71 -6.76
N ALA A 72 4.28 5.64 -7.27
CA ALA A 72 5.47 5.75 -8.11
C ALA A 72 5.21 6.56 -9.39
N ALA A 73 4.12 6.25 -10.08
CA ALA A 73 3.74 6.94 -11.32
C ALA A 73 3.50 8.44 -11.09
N GLU A 74 2.84 8.80 -9.99
CA GLU A 74 2.59 10.20 -9.65
C GLU A 74 3.87 10.93 -9.24
N LEU A 75 4.77 10.29 -8.49
CA LEU A 75 6.08 10.87 -8.16
C LEU A 75 6.90 11.16 -9.42
N GLU A 76 6.86 10.28 -10.44
CA GLU A 76 7.49 10.51 -11.75
C GLU A 76 6.87 11.69 -12.49
N GLN A 77 5.55 11.81 -12.47
CA GLN A 77 4.82 12.92 -13.09
C GLN A 77 5.14 14.26 -12.40
N LEU A 78 5.11 14.28 -11.06
CA LEU A 78 5.44 15.46 -10.25
C LEU A 78 6.90 15.90 -10.46
N ALA A 79 7.83 14.94 -10.59
CA ALA A 79 9.22 15.22 -10.90
C ALA A 79 9.36 15.92 -12.27
N ALA A 80 8.68 15.40 -13.29
CA ALA A 80 8.70 15.96 -14.64
C ALA A 80 8.07 17.35 -14.69
N ASP A 81 6.91 17.54 -14.07
CA ASP A 81 6.16 18.80 -14.11
C ASP A 81 6.88 19.94 -13.37
N ASN A 82 7.66 19.61 -12.34
CA ASN A 82 8.35 20.60 -11.51
C ASN A 82 9.85 20.72 -11.82
N GLY A 83 10.38 19.97 -12.77
CA GLY A 83 11.81 20.03 -13.17
C GLY A 83 12.76 19.61 -12.05
N VAL A 84 12.33 18.70 -11.18
CA VAL A 84 13.12 18.11 -10.10
C VAL A 84 13.41 16.64 -10.37
N LYS A 85 14.30 16.04 -9.60
CA LYS A 85 14.52 14.59 -9.61
C LYS A 85 13.93 13.97 -8.34
N ILE A 86 13.12 12.93 -8.47
CA ILE A 86 12.65 12.13 -7.34
C ILE A 86 13.17 10.70 -7.54
N GLU A 87 14.00 10.26 -6.62
CA GLU A 87 14.47 8.87 -6.54
C GLU A 87 13.60 8.15 -5.51
N TYR A 88 13.06 7.00 -5.88
CA TYR A 88 12.28 6.20 -4.96
C TYR A 88 12.66 4.73 -5.01
N GLU A 89 12.41 4.02 -3.93
CA GLU A 89 12.56 2.57 -3.82
C GLU A 89 11.25 1.99 -3.25
N ILE A 90 10.75 0.92 -3.89
CA ILE A 90 9.58 0.17 -3.40
C ILE A 90 10.09 -1.11 -2.75
N THR A 91 9.75 -1.28 -1.47
CA THR A 91 10.12 -2.45 -0.67
C THR A 91 8.89 -3.08 -0.03
N SER A 92 9.00 -4.32 0.46
CA SER A 92 7.89 -5.08 1.04
C SER A 92 8.31 -5.79 2.32
N GLY A 93 7.39 -5.84 3.29
CA GLY A 93 7.53 -6.56 4.54
C GLY A 93 7.35 -8.09 4.43
N GLN A 94 7.29 -8.64 3.20
CA GLN A 94 7.28 -10.08 2.93
C GLN A 94 6.27 -10.87 3.78
N GLY A 95 4.98 -10.60 3.60
CA GLY A 95 3.91 -11.25 4.38
C GLY A 95 3.61 -10.58 5.71
N GLY A 96 4.02 -9.30 5.88
CA GLY A 96 3.72 -8.50 7.06
C GLY A 96 4.66 -8.75 8.24
N ASP A 97 5.87 -9.27 7.99
CA ASP A 97 6.87 -9.45 9.05
C ASP A 97 7.30 -8.09 9.62
N GLN A 98 6.90 -7.85 10.88
CA GLN A 98 7.18 -6.59 11.55
C GLN A 98 8.68 -6.33 11.77
N THR A 99 9.51 -7.37 11.82
CA THR A 99 10.97 -7.23 11.93
C THR A 99 11.54 -6.71 10.62
N ILE A 100 11.07 -7.24 9.49
CA ILE A 100 11.46 -6.77 8.15
C ILE A 100 10.98 -5.33 7.95
N LEU A 101 9.71 -5.03 8.26
CA LEU A 101 9.17 -3.67 8.18
C LEU A 101 9.99 -2.67 9.01
N LYS A 102 10.36 -3.05 10.23
CA LYS A 102 11.21 -2.21 11.09
C LYS A 102 12.59 -1.97 10.49
N GLN A 103 13.22 -3.00 9.92
CA GLN A 103 14.52 -2.86 9.26
C GLN A 103 14.45 -1.93 8.05
N LEU A 104 13.40 -2.04 7.22
CA LEU A 104 13.19 -1.18 6.06
C LEU A 104 12.97 0.29 6.48
N ALA A 105 12.16 0.53 7.49
CA ALA A 105 11.91 1.88 7.99
C ALA A 105 13.16 2.50 8.64
N ASP A 106 13.90 1.74 9.44
CA ASP A 106 15.17 2.19 10.04
C ASP A 106 16.23 2.49 8.96
N GLN A 107 16.28 1.67 7.90
CA GLN A 107 17.18 1.90 6.76
C GLN A 107 16.81 3.20 6.03
N ALA A 108 15.52 3.43 5.76
CA ALA A 108 15.07 4.67 5.13
C ALA A 108 15.48 5.92 5.93
N VAL A 109 15.32 5.88 7.27
CA VAL A 109 15.78 6.95 8.16
C VAL A 109 17.31 7.12 8.11
N ALA A 110 18.08 6.01 8.14
CA ALA A 110 19.55 6.03 8.07
C ALA A 110 20.06 6.60 6.75
N ASP A 111 19.37 6.31 5.64
CA ASP A 111 19.69 6.82 4.30
C ASP A 111 19.22 8.27 4.09
N LYS A 112 18.57 8.85 5.10
CA LYS A 112 18.10 10.23 5.12
C LYS A 112 17.20 10.55 3.93
N VAL A 113 16.21 9.69 3.71
CA VAL A 113 15.17 9.98 2.71
C VAL A 113 14.39 11.24 3.10
N ASP A 114 13.88 11.95 2.13
CA ASP A 114 13.09 13.17 2.34
C ASP A 114 11.65 12.86 2.79
N ALA A 115 11.13 11.66 2.46
CA ALA A 115 9.87 11.14 2.97
C ALA A 115 9.85 9.60 2.97
N ILE A 116 9.06 9.04 3.89
CA ILE A 116 8.69 7.61 3.92
C ILE A 116 7.21 7.51 3.58
N ILE A 117 6.85 6.67 2.61
CA ILE A 117 5.47 6.36 2.24
C ILE A 117 5.19 4.89 2.63
N PRO A 118 4.76 4.64 3.88
CA PRO A 118 4.32 3.31 4.27
C PRO A 118 2.91 3.05 3.74
N ILE A 119 2.67 1.84 3.23
CA ILE A 119 1.38 1.41 2.71
C ILE A 119 0.80 0.37 3.64
N ALA A 120 -0.40 0.61 4.16
CA ALA A 120 -1.16 -0.09 5.17
C ALA A 120 -0.72 0.21 6.63
N THR A 121 -1.61 -0.15 7.57
CA THR A 121 -1.59 0.34 8.97
C THR A 121 -0.35 -0.08 9.74
N THR A 122 0.03 -1.36 9.72
CA THR A 122 1.18 -1.84 10.49
C THR A 122 2.49 -1.25 9.95
N ALA A 123 2.63 -1.11 8.62
CA ALA A 123 3.80 -0.44 8.02
C ALA A 123 3.86 1.04 8.43
N ALA A 124 2.71 1.73 8.49
CA ALA A 124 2.63 3.11 8.93
C ALA A 124 3.05 3.28 10.40
N GLN A 125 2.50 2.48 11.31
CA GLN A 125 2.85 2.51 12.73
C GLN A 125 4.35 2.30 12.96
N ILE A 126 4.94 1.32 12.29
CA ILE A 126 6.37 1.01 12.41
C ILE A 126 7.22 2.15 11.83
N SER A 127 6.84 2.71 10.68
CA SER A 127 7.58 3.82 10.05
C SER A 127 7.55 5.09 10.89
N VAL A 128 6.41 5.40 11.52
CA VAL A 128 6.29 6.55 12.44
C VAL A 128 7.20 6.38 13.64
N LEU A 129 7.24 5.17 14.26
CA LEU A 129 8.15 4.89 15.37
C LEU A 129 9.62 4.98 14.95
N SER A 130 9.97 4.51 13.75
CA SER A 130 11.36 4.61 13.25
C SER A 130 11.78 6.06 12.95
N ALA A 131 10.84 6.91 12.54
CA ALA A 131 11.09 8.32 12.23
C ALA A 131 11.00 9.26 13.45
N GLU A 132 10.71 8.76 14.66
CA GLU A 132 10.41 9.58 15.83
C GLU A 132 11.54 10.58 16.17
N ASP A 133 12.78 10.14 16.16
CA ASP A 133 13.93 11.00 16.48
C ASP A 133 14.33 11.92 15.33
N SER A 134 14.23 11.43 14.09
CA SER A 134 14.64 12.18 12.89
C SER A 134 13.62 13.19 12.42
N LYS A 135 12.33 12.97 12.76
CA LYS A 135 11.18 13.72 12.22
C LYS A 135 11.12 13.68 10.68
N THR A 136 11.65 12.59 10.10
CA THR A 136 11.49 12.37 8.66
C THR A 136 10.00 12.32 8.34
N PRO A 137 9.48 13.08 7.37
CA PRO A 137 8.09 13.05 6.96
C PRO A 137 7.61 11.62 6.67
N VAL A 138 6.52 11.21 7.33
CA VAL A 138 5.84 9.94 7.08
C VAL A 138 4.47 10.25 6.49
N VAL A 139 4.25 9.80 5.25
CA VAL A 139 3.01 10.03 4.52
C VAL A 139 2.38 8.68 4.23
N PHE A 140 1.51 8.22 5.12
CA PHE A 140 0.94 6.89 5.01
C PHE A 140 -0.12 6.79 3.89
N ALA A 141 -0.22 5.62 3.29
CA ALA A 141 -1.26 5.26 2.32
C ALA A 141 -2.15 4.15 2.88
N ALA A 142 -3.45 4.26 2.70
CA ALA A 142 -4.45 3.25 3.06
C ALA A 142 -4.37 2.82 4.53
N VAL A 143 -4.45 3.79 5.44
CA VAL A 143 -4.69 3.54 6.86
C VAL A 143 -6.16 3.82 7.15
N SER A 144 -6.95 2.78 7.44
CA SER A 144 -8.40 2.89 7.46
C SER A 144 -8.93 3.83 8.55
N TYR A 145 -8.35 3.78 9.74
CA TYR A 145 -8.80 4.57 10.90
C TYR A 145 -7.60 5.17 11.63
N PRO A 146 -6.96 6.25 11.09
CA PRO A 146 -5.74 6.82 11.68
C PRO A 146 -5.95 7.40 13.08
N ASP A 147 -7.17 7.84 13.40
CA ASP A 147 -7.61 8.42 14.68
C ASP A 147 -8.08 7.38 15.70
N ASP A 148 -8.16 6.10 15.34
CA ASP A 148 -8.46 5.02 16.29
C ASP A 148 -7.34 4.90 17.32
N GLU A 149 -7.70 4.70 18.61
CA GLU A 149 -6.75 4.59 19.73
C GLU A 149 -5.73 3.46 19.52
N SER A 150 -6.11 2.39 18.83
CA SER A 150 -5.23 1.26 18.52
C SER A 150 -4.28 1.54 17.36
N VAL A 151 -4.57 2.55 16.53
CA VAL A 151 -3.75 2.98 15.38
C VAL A 151 -2.89 4.18 15.74
N ALA A 152 -3.47 5.23 16.32
CA ALA A 152 -2.81 6.38 16.93
C ALA A 152 -1.81 7.11 16.01
N LEU A 153 -2.24 7.48 14.79
CA LEU A 153 -1.41 8.17 13.80
C LEU A 153 -1.81 9.63 13.55
N THR A 154 -2.64 10.20 14.43
CA THR A 154 -3.06 11.62 14.35
C THR A 154 -2.39 12.48 15.40
N GLY A 155 -2.31 13.79 15.17
CA GLY A 155 -1.71 14.76 16.09
C GLY A 155 -0.18 14.66 16.19
N ILE A 156 0.48 14.10 15.18
CA ILE A 156 1.94 13.93 15.10
C ILE A 156 2.48 14.82 13.99
N ASP A 157 3.29 15.82 14.34
CA ASP A 157 3.74 16.94 13.48
C ASP A 157 4.59 16.55 12.25
N TYR A 158 5.02 15.29 12.13
CA TYR A 158 5.73 14.76 10.95
C TYR A 158 4.95 13.64 10.24
N VAL A 159 3.64 13.50 10.51
CA VAL A 159 2.79 12.42 9.97
C VAL A 159 1.57 13.01 9.29
N THR A 160 1.25 12.50 8.12
CA THR A 160 0.00 12.70 7.37
C THR A 160 -0.25 11.49 6.48
N GLY A 161 -1.30 11.48 5.69
CA GLY A 161 -1.53 10.44 4.69
C GLY A 161 -2.96 10.32 4.22
N THR A 162 -3.30 9.16 3.65
CA THR A 162 -4.62 8.87 3.11
C THR A 162 -5.30 7.73 3.83
N SER A 163 -6.59 7.91 4.14
CA SER A 163 -7.45 6.91 4.78
C SER A 163 -8.41 6.30 3.78
N ASP A 164 -8.56 4.98 3.84
CA ASP A 164 -9.52 4.16 3.09
C ASP A 164 -10.64 3.63 3.99
N ALA A 165 -11.04 4.37 5.02
CA ALA A 165 -12.02 3.93 6.01
C ALA A 165 -13.27 3.31 5.37
N LEU A 166 -13.61 2.10 5.82
CA LEU A 166 -14.67 1.27 5.27
C LEU A 166 -16.01 1.56 5.94
N ASN A 167 -17.07 1.68 5.16
CA ASN A 167 -18.43 1.72 5.68
C ASN A 167 -19.00 0.29 5.84
N ALA A 168 -18.58 -0.42 6.90
CA ALA A 168 -19.02 -1.79 7.15
C ALA A 168 -20.56 -1.93 7.30
N PRO A 169 -21.29 -1.01 7.98
CA PRO A 169 -22.76 -1.04 7.99
C PRO A 169 -23.40 -1.04 6.60
N PHE A 170 -22.84 -0.29 5.65
CA PHE A 170 -23.31 -0.26 4.28
C PHE A 170 -23.16 -1.63 3.58
N ILE A 171 -22.05 -2.33 3.83
CA ILE A 171 -21.85 -3.69 3.27
C ILE A 171 -22.87 -4.67 3.85
N ILE A 172 -23.18 -4.58 5.14
CA ILE A 172 -24.26 -5.38 5.75
C ILE A 172 -25.62 -5.06 5.11
N GLU A 173 -25.88 -3.79 4.78
CA GLU A 173 -27.09 -3.42 4.04
C GLU A 173 -27.12 -3.99 2.62
N MET A 174 -25.99 -4.04 1.93
CA MET A 174 -25.87 -4.69 0.62
C MET A 174 -26.15 -6.19 0.69
N MET A 175 -25.63 -6.90 1.71
CA MET A 175 -25.92 -8.32 1.94
C MET A 175 -27.43 -8.54 2.08
N LEU A 176 -28.11 -7.73 2.87
CA LEU A 176 -29.56 -7.80 3.08
C LEU A 176 -30.37 -7.42 1.85
N ALA A 177 -29.88 -6.46 1.07
CA ALA A 177 -30.54 -6.08 -0.18
C ALA A 177 -30.48 -7.21 -1.21
N GLN A 178 -29.36 -7.93 -1.27
CA GLN A 178 -29.17 -9.07 -2.15
C GLN A 178 -29.90 -10.33 -1.64
N ASN A 179 -29.85 -10.58 -0.32
CA ASN A 179 -30.54 -11.70 0.33
C ASN A 179 -31.39 -11.21 1.50
N PRO A 180 -32.70 -10.88 1.30
CA PRO A 180 -33.56 -10.44 2.38
C PRO A 180 -33.82 -11.50 3.48
N ASP A 181 -33.59 -12.77 3.19
CA ASP A 181 -33.73 -13.90 4.13
C ASP A 181 -32.42 -14.25 4.84
N LEU A 182 -31.42 -13.37 4.80
CA LEU A 182 -30.12 -13.55 5.44
C LEU A 182 -30.27 -13.86 6.93
N ALA A 183 -29.94 -15.07 7.33
CA ALA A 183 -30.18 -15.57 8.69
C ALA A 183 -28.90 -15.65 9.55
N LYS A 184 -27.71 -15.71 8.95
CA LYS A 184 -26.43 -15.81 9.67
C LYS A 184 -25.28 -15.31 8.85
N VAL A 185 -24.41 -14.48 9.42
CA VAL A 185 -23.22 -13.91 8.76
C VAL A 185 -21.93 -14.49 9.36
N GLY A 186 -20.96 -14.80 8.51
CA GLY A 186 -19.58 -15.08 8.90
C GLY A 186 -18.78 -13.77 8.92
N LEU A 187 -17.99 -13.55 9.96
CA LEU A 187 -17.03 -12.46 10.04
C LEU A 187 -15.63 -13.06 10.00
N LEU A 188 -14.92 -12.86 8.89
CA LEU A 188 -13.59 -13.41 8.64
C LEU A 188 -12.57 -12.28 8.68
N TYR A 189 -11.61 -12.34 9.62
CA TYR A 189 -10.64 -11.27 9.79
C TYR A 189 -9.40 -11.75 10.57
N SER A 190 -8.33 -10.91 10.56
CA SER A 190 -7.12 -11.15 11.35
C SER A 190 -7.09 -10.30 12.62
N LEU A 191 -6.68 -10.93 13.72
CA LEU A 191 -6.40 -10.22 14.98
C LEU A 191 -5.05 -9.48 14.95
N SER A 192 -4.18 -9.80 13.98
CA SER A 192 -2.91 -9.09 13.79
C SER A 192 -3.04 -7.82 12.95
N GLU A 193 -4.23 -7.54 12.41
CA GLU A 193 -4.53 -6.37 11.58
C GLU A 193 -5.32 -5.32 12.39
N PRO A 194 -4.69 -4.23 12.89
CA PRO A 194 -5.38 -3.20 13.67
C PRO A 194 -6.54 -2.55 12.94
N ASN A 195 -6.42 -2.38 11.61
CA ASN A 195 -7.46 -1.83 10.73
C ASN A 195 -8.73 -2.67 10.65
N SER A 196 -8.71 -3.94 11.07
CA SER A 196 -9.88 -4.83 11.07
C SER A 196 -10.78 -4.62 12.29
N ALA A 197 -10.26 -4.08 13.40
CA ALA A 197 -10.99 -4.00 14.67
C ALA A 197 -12.27 -3.14 14.57
N THR A 198 -12.14 -1.92 14.07
CA THR A 198 -13.26 -0.95 13.97
C THR A 198 -14.35 -1.42 12.97
N PRO A 199 -14.05 -1.83 11.73
CA PRO A 199 -15.11 -2.28 10.82
C PRO A 199 -15.77 -3.58 11.28
N ILE A 200 -15.09 -4.48 11.95
CA ILE A 200 -15.70 -5.67 12.57
C ILE A 200 -16.65 -5.27 13.71
N ALA A 201 -16.25 -4.33 14.57
CA ALA A 201 -17.15 -3.81 15.62
C ALA A 201 -18.40 -3.13 15.02
N GLN A 202 -18.24 -2.36 13.95
CA GLN A 202 -19.34 -1.73 13.22
C GLN A 202 -20.27 -2.76 12.56
N ALA A 203 -19.71 -3.79 11.93
CA ALA A 203 -20.50 -4.88 11.32
C ALA A 203 -21.32 -5.64 12.38
N LYS A 204 -20.71 -5.97 13.53
CA LYS A 204 -21.39 -6.61 14.67
C LYS A 204 -22.55 -5.74 15.17
N ALA A 205 -22.31 -4.44 15.38
CA ALA A 205 -23.35 -3.51 15.82
C ALA A 205 -24.51 -3.42 14.80
N ALA A 206 -24.21 -3.42 13.49
CA ALA A 206 -25.22 -3.40 12.43
C ALA A 206 -26.04 -4.71 12.40
N LEU A 207 -25.40 -5.86 12.58
CA LEU A 207 -26.07 -7.17 12.64
C LEU A 207 -26.92 -7.31 13.93
N ASP A 208 -26.40 -6.91 15.07
CA ASP A 208 -27.13 -6.90 16.35
C ASP A 208 -28.38 -6.02 16.28
N ALA A 209 -28.29 -4.85 15.67
CA ALA A 209 -29.44 -3.94 15.49
C ALA A 209 -30.56 -4.56 14.62
N LYS A 210 -30.20 -5.51 13.76
CA LYS A 210 -31.14 -6.24 12.88
C LYS A 210 -31.53 -7.62 13.45
N GLY A 211 -30.96 -8.02 14.57
CA GLY A 211 -31.19 -9.34 15.18
C GLY A 211 -30.64 -10.51 14.36
N ILE A 212 -29.59 -10.29 13.55
CA ILE A 212 -28.96 -11.28 12.70
C ILE A 212 -27.76 -11.87 13.46
N PRO A 213 -27.77 -13.17 13.77
CA PRO A 213 -26.62 -13.83 14.40
C PRO A 213 -25.42 -13.89 13.47
N TYR A 214 -24.23 -13.89 14.06
CA TYR A 214 -22.98 -14.00 13.33
C TYR A 214 -22.03 -15.01 13.99
N VAL A 215 -21.06 -15.48 13.21
CA VAL A 215 -19.96 -16.35 13.64
C VAL A 215 -18.65 -15.69 13.25
N GLU A 216 -17.76 -15.52 14.23
CA GLU A 216 -16.43 -14.99 13.98
C GLU A 216 -15.44 -16.12 13.72
N ALA A 217 -14.61 -15.96 12.69
CA ALA A 217 -13.47 -16.82 12.41
C ALA A 217 -12.25 -15.92 12.17
N THR A 218 -11.17 -16.18 12.89
CA THR A 218 -9.96 -15.37 12.83
C THR A 218 -8.77 -16.15 12.33
N ALA A 219 -7.86 -15.49 11.61
CA ALA A 219 -6.66 -16.08 11.04
C ALA A 219 -5.53 -15.05 11.01
N ASN A 220 -4.28 -15.48 11.17
CA ASN A 220 -3.10 -14.62 11.10
C ASN A 220 -2.08 -15.12 10.06
N THR A 221 -2.38 -16.22 9.39
CA THR A 221 -1.57 -16.82 8.31
C THR A 221 -2.48 -17.39 7.23
N ASN A 222 -1.98 -17.55 6.00
CA ASN A 222 -2.76 -18.10 4.89
C ASN A 222 -3.35 -19.49 5.20
N ASP A 223 -2.59 -20.37 5.85
CA ASP A 223 -3.08 -21.70 6.24
C ASP A 223 -4.24 -21.60 7.25
N GLU A 224 -4.17 -20.65 8.19
CA GLU A 224 -5.25 -20.38 9.14
C GLU A 224 -6.48 -19.80 8.44
N VAL A 225 -6.32 -18.98 7.39
CA VAL A 225 -7.43 -18.43 6.60
C VAL A 225 -8.23 -19.53 5.94
N ILE A 226 -7.57 -20.52 5.32
CA ILE A 226 -8.23 -21.69 4.72
C ILE A 226 -9.03 -22.47 5.78
N ALA A 227 -8.45 -22.68 6.97
CA ALA A 227 -9.13 -23.36 8.07
C ALA A 227 -10.31 -22.54 8.61
N ALA A 228 -10.17 -21.21 8.71
CA ALA A 228 -11.22 -20.30 9.16
C ALA A 228 -12.40 -20.26 8.16
N ALA A 229 -12.13 -20.18 6.86
CA ALA A 229 -13.14 -20.26 5.81
C ALA A 229 -13.92 -21.58 5.87
N SER A 230 -13.21 -22.73 5.98
CA SER A 230 -13.83 -24.04 6.15
C SER A 230 -14.72 -24.12 7.41
N SER A 231 -14.31 -23.45 8.51
CA SER A 231 -15.09 -23.37 9.74
C SER A 231 -16.40 -22.60 9.56
N LEU A 232 -16.36 -21.46 8.82
CA LEU A 232 -17.57 -20.68 8.51
C LEU A 232 -18.53 -21.46 7.61
N ILE A 233 -18.01 -22.18 6.61
CA ILE A 233 -18.81 -23.07 5.76
C ILE A 233 -19.49 -24.14 6.62
N ALA A 234 -18.76 -24.81 7.50
CA ALA A 234 -19.30 -25.83 8.42
C ALA A 234 -20.32 -25.25 9.41
N ALA A 235 -20.19 -23.99 9.80
CA ALA A 235 -21.13 -23.29 10.66
C ALA A 235 -22.44 -22.91 9.93
N GLY A 236 -22.50 -23.06 8.60
CA GLY A 236 -23.68 -22.79 7.78
C GLY A 236 -24.05 -21.31 7.83
N VAL A 237 -23.12 -20.43 7.52
CA VAL A 237 -23.37 -19.00 7.31
C VAL A 237 -23.95 -18.77 5.92
N ASP A 238 -24.77 -17.72 5.75
CA ASP A 238 -25.41 -17.41 4.47
C ASP A 238 -24.59 -16.41 3.64
N ALA A 239 -23.67 -15.67 4.28
CA ALA A 239 -22.74 -14.77 3.65
C ALA A 239 -21.52 -14.57 4.56
N VAL A 240 -20.38 -14.14 3.98
CA VAL A 240 -19.17 -13.78 4.72
C VAL A 240 -18.83 -12.32 4.48
N PHE A 241 -18.40 -11.62 5.54
CA PHE A 241 -17.82 -10.28 5.49
C PHE A 241 -16.37 -10.31 5.96
N THR A 242 -15.51 -9.68 5.17
CA THR A 242 -14.11 -9.38 5.51
C THR A 242 -13.85 -7.90 5.33
N PRO A 243 -13.27 -7.18 6.30
CA PRO A 243 -12.86 -5.78 6.13
C PRO A 243 -11.67 -5.63 5.16
N THR A 244 -11.01 -4.46 5.16
CA THR A 244 -9.75 -4.21 4.45
C THR A 244 -8.58 -4.96 5.14
N ASP A 245 -8.68 -6.28 5.24
CA ASP A 245 -7.75 -7.16 5.96
C ASP A 245 -6.70 -7.73 5.01
N ASN A 246 -5.44 -7.35 5.21
CA ASN A 246 -4.34 -7.73 4.32
C ASN A 246 -4.03 -9.24 4.38
N VAL A 247 -4.17 -9.87 5.55
CA VAL A 247 -3.94 -11.31 5.71
C VAL A 247 -4.98 -12.10 4.94
N ILE A 248 -6.27 -11.76 5.11
CA ILE A 248 -7.35 -12.46 4.39
C ILE A 248 -7.24 -12.18 2.88
N GLN A 249 -6.95 -10.93 2.50
CA GLN A 249 -6.79 -10.55 1.09
C GLN A 249 -5.69 -11.38 0.39
N SER A 250 -4.56 -11.60 1.04
CA SER A 250 -3.45 -12.38 0.47
C SER A 250 -3.79 -13.86 0.25
N ALA A 251 -4.82 -14.37 0.91
CA ALA A 251 -5.27 -15.75 0.83
C ALA A 251 -6.60 -15.94 0.07
N GLU A 252 -7.21 -14.86 -0.47
CA GLU A 252 -8.55 -14.91 -1.09
C GLU A 252 -8.63 -15.94 -2.22
N LEU A 253 -7.62 -15.99 -3.10
CA LEU A 253 -7.54 -17.00 -4.18
C LEU A 253 -7.54 -18.46 -3.69
N ALA A 254 -7.21 -18.68 -2.41
CA ALA A 254 -7.22 -20.03 -1.84
C ALA A 254 -8.56 -20.43 -1.21
N ILE A 255 -9.51 -19.51 -1.04
CA ILE A 255 -10.76 -19.74 -0.31
C ILE A 255 -12.04 -19.46 -1.12
N TYR A 256 -11.96 -18.64 -2.18
CA TYR A 256 -13.16 -18.20 -2.91
C TYR A 256 -13.93 -19.36 -3.56
N GLU A 257 -13.23 -20.36 -4.12
CA GLU A 257 -13.87 -21.52 -4.75
C GLU A 257 -14.67 -22.37 -3.73
N ASP A 258 -14.14 -22.50 -2.51
CA ASP A 258 -14.82 -23.22 -1.43
C ASP A 258 -16.11 -22.51 -0.99
N PHE A 259 -16.10 -21.17 -0.92
CA PHE A 259 -17.29 -20.37 -0.66
C PHE A 259 -18.31 -20.48 -1.80
N ILE A 260 -17.88 -20.42 -3.06
CA ILE A 260 -18.74 -20.63 -4.23
C ILE A 260 -19.39 -22.03 -4.18
N ALA A 261 -18.60 -23.08 -3.93
CA ALA A 261 -19.09 -24.46 -3.85
C ALA A 261 -20.11 -24.67 -2.72
N ALA A 262 -19.98 -23.89 -1.64
CA ALA A 262 -20.94 -23.86 -0.53
C ALA A 262 -22.16 -22.97 -0.76
N GLY A 263 -22.17 -22.19 -1.85
CA GLY A 263 -23.26 -21.24 -2.15
C GLY A 263 -23.22 -19.99 -1.26
N ILE A 264 -22.05 -19.62 -0.71
CA ILE A 264 -21.86 -18.54 0.26
C ILE A 264 -21.20 -17.34 -0.44
N PRO A 265 -21.88 -16.20 -0.65
CA PRO A 265 -21.29 -14.99 -1.18
C PRO A 265 -20.31 -14.38 -0.16
N HIS A 266 -19.08 -14.03 -0.63
CA HIS A 266 -18.10 -13.32 0.15
C HIS A 266 -18.07 -11.85 -0.23
N TYR A 267 -18.13 -10.95 0.78
CA TYR A 267 -18.10 -9.50 0.66
C TYR A 267 -16.84 -8.96 1.31
N GLY A 268 -15.94 -8.40 0.51
CA GLY A 268 -14.66 -7.86 0.96
C GLY A 268 -14.62 -6.34 1.03
N GLY A 269 -13.73 -5.81 1.85
CA GLY A 269 -13.53 -4.37 2.09
C GLY A 269 -12.68 -3.65 1.03
N ALA A 270 -12.34 -4.30 -0.09
CA ALA A 270 -11.60 -3.74 -1.20
C ALA A 270 -12.06 -4.38 -2.51
N ASP A 271 -11.91 -3.68 -3.63
CA ASP A 271 -12.27 -4.20 -4.97
C ASP A 271 -11.40 -5.41 -5.38
N SER A 272 -10.16 -5.48 -4.88
CA SER A 272 -9.26 -6.60 -5.10
C SER A 272 -9.79 -7.93 -4.55
N PHE A 273 -10.64 -7.93 -3.50
CA PHE A 273 -11.34 -9.14 -3.10
C PHE A 273 -12.19 -9.71 -4.25
N ALA A 274 -12.95 -8.84 -4.92
CA ALA A 274 -13.73 -9.27 -6.08
C ALA A 274 -12.85 -9.70 -7.25
N ARG A 275 -11.73 -9.02 -7.51
CA ARG A 275 -10.76 -9.45 -8.52
C ARG A 275 -10.11 -10.79 -8.19
N ASN A 276 -10.02 -11.15 -6.92
CA ASN A 276 -9.49 -12.44 -6.45
C ASN A 276 -10.58 -13.49 -6.17
N GLY A 277 -11.81 -13.28 -6.68
CA GLY A 277 -12.84 -14.31 -6.66
C GLY A 277 -13.98 -14.11 -5.67
N ALA A 278 -13.89 -13.19 -4.69
CA ALA A 278 -15.03 -12.84 -3.85
C ALA A 278 -16.20 -12.31 -4.71
N PHE A 279 -17.44 -12.45 -4.20
CA PHE A 279 -18.62 -11.99 -4.91
C PHE A 279 -18.63 -10.47 -5.07
N VAL A 280 -18.32 -9.74 -4.01
CA VAL A 280 -18.30 -8.28 -3.98
C VAL A 280 -17.09 -7.77 -3.24
N GLY A 281 -16.48 -6.72 -3.79
CA GLY A 281 -15.48 -5.89 -3.12
C GLY A 281 -15.97 -4.45 -3.02
N CYS A 282 -15.94 -3.87 -1.82
CA CYS A 282 -16.37 -2.49 -1.59
C CYS A 282 -15.22 -1.66 -1.06
N GLY A 283 -15.08 -0.42 -1.50
CA GLY A 283 -14.00 0.42 -0.98
C GLY A 283 -13.84 1.75 -1.70
N VAL A 284 -12.61 2.16 -1.78
CA VAL A 284 -12.13 3.36 -2.48
C VAL A 284 -11.43 2.97 -3.78
N ASN A 285 -11.11 3.96 -4.61
CA ASN A 285 -10.22 3.74 -5.76
C ASN A 285 -8.75 3.82 -5.28
N TYR A 286 -8.04 2.71 -5.29
CA TYR A 286 -6.67 2.63 -4.80
C TYR A 286 -5.64 3.32 -5.71
N THR A 287 -5.89 3.38 -7.02
CA THR A 287 -5.07 4.22 -7.91
C THR A 287 -5.17 5.69 -7.54
N GLN A 288 -6.40 6.22 -7.31
CA GLN A 288 -6.58 7.60 -6.88
C GLN A 288 -6.00 7.85 -5.48
N LEU A 289 -6.10 6.87 -4.58
CA LEU A 289 -5.51 6.95 -3.24
C LEU A 289 -3.99 7.07 -3.34
N GLY A 290 -3.33 6.23 -4.12
CA GLY A 290 -1.89 6.27 -4.34
C GLY A 290 -1.43 7.61 -4.95
N THR A 291 -2.11 8.09 -6.00
CA THR A 291 -1.87 9.41 -6.60
C THR A 291 -1.95 10.51 -5.54
N HIS A 292 -3.04 10.56 -4.75
CA HIS A 292 -3.20 11.58 -3.72
C HIS A 292 -2.16 11.48 -2.60
N THR A 293 -1.73 10.26 -2.25
CA THR A 293 -0.65 10.06 -1.27
C THR A 293 0.68 10.63 -1.78
N ALA A 294 0.98 10.46 -3.07
CA ALA A 294 2.19 11.04 -3.69
C ALA A 294 2.15 12.56 -3.71
N ASP A 295 0.98 13.17 -3.99
CA ASP A 295 0.76 14.61 -3.89
C ASP A 295 1.08 15.13 -2.49
N LEU A 296 0.54 14.46 -1.46
CA LEU A 296 0.82 14.81 -0.05
C LEU A 296 2.31 14.65 0.28
N ALA A 297 2.96 13.59 -0.19
CA ALA A 297 4.39 13.39 0.02
C ALA A 297 5.21 14.48 -0.67
N TYR A 298 4.87 14.85 -1.89
CA TYR A 298 5.54 15.94 -2.60
C TYR A 298 5.35 17.29 -1.90
N GLN A 299 4.15 17.56 -1.39
CA GLN A 299 3.89 18.75 -0.57
C GLN A 299 4.73 18.73 0.71
N ALA A 300 4.78 17.60 1.43
CA ALA A 300 5.57 17.45 2.65
C ALA A 300 7.06 17.74 2.43
N ILE A 301 7.65 17.22 1.36
CA ILE A 301 9.09 17.40 1.07
C ILE A 301 9.44 18.78 0.49
N THR A 302 8.49 19.48 -0.14
CA THR A 302 8.75 20.77 -0.78
C THR A 302 8.33 21.97 0.05
N GLN A 303 7.24 21.86 0.81
CA GLN A 303 6.62 22.93 1.57
C GLN A 303 6.70 22.70 3.09
N GLY A 304 6.96 21.47 3.52
CA GLY A 304 6.97 21.06 4.94
C GLY A 304 5.60 20.61 5.43
N MET A 305 5.56 20.12 6.67
CA MET A 305 4.38 19.47 7.27
C MET A 305 3.44 20.44 8.01
N GLY A 306 3.85 21.72 8.21
CA GLY A 306 3.21 22.62 9.18
C GLY A 306 1.75 23.00 8.92
N ASP A 307 1.31 22.96 7.68
CA ASP A 307 -0.06 23.31 7.26
C ASP A 307 -0.83 22.10 6.71
N MET A 308 -0.33 20.88 6.94
CA MET A 308 -0.99 19.65 6.48
C MET A 308 -1.99 19.14 7.51
N GLU A 309 -3.12 18.62 7.03
CA GLU A 309 -4.08 17.92 7.87
C GLU A 309 -3.49 16.56 8.34
N ASP A 310 -4.00 16.03 9.44
CA ASP A 310 -3.57 14.73 9.95
C ASP A 310 -3.72 13.61 8.91
N TYR A 311 -4.80 13.63 8.14
CA TYR A 311 -5.00 12.72 7.01
C TYR A 311 -6.11 13.21 6.07
N TYR A 312 -6.13 12.65 4.86
CA TYR A 312 -7.19 12.81 3.88
C TYR A 312 -8.04 11.55 3.81
N LEU A 313 -9.34 11.68 4.08
CA LEU A 313 -10.29 10.56 3.94
C LEU A 313 -10.71 10.42 2.48
N MET A 314 -10.39 9.28 1.87
CA MET A 314 -10.80 8.97 0.51
C MET A 314 -12.30 8.74 0.42
N GLN A 315 -12.89 9.19 -0.68
CA GLN A 315 -14.32 8.95 -0.92
C GLN A 315 -14.55 7.49 -1.31
N GLY A 316 -15.32 6.77 -0.49
CA GLY A 316 -15.77 5.40 -0.76
C GLY A 316 -16.94 5.35 -1.73
N GLY A 317 -17.57 4.18 -1.82
CA GLY A 317 -18.79 3.94 -2.63
C GLY A 317 -18.54 3.22 -3.94
N LEU A 318 -17.30 2.71 -4.16
CA LEU A 318 -17.06 1.73 -5.22
C LEU A 318 -17.61 0.37 -4.79
N ILE A 319 -18.28 -0.30 -5.73
CA ILE A 319 -18.78 -1.66 -5.59
C ILE A 319 -18.25 -2.45 -6.79
N ALA A 320 -17.23 -3.27 -6.57
CA ALA A 320 -16.75 -4.21 -7.57
C ALA A 320 -17.53 -5.52 -7.42
N VAL A 321 -18.10 -6.02 -8.52
CA VAL A 321 -18.82 -7.30 -8.53
C VAL A 321 -18.10 -8.26 -9.44
N ASN A 322 -17.72 -9.42 -8.93
CA ASN A 322 -17.18 -10.50 -9.74
C ASN A 322 -18.33 -11.20 -10.47
N THR A 323 -18.38 -11.04 -11.79
CA THR A 323 -19.46 -11.57 -12.62
C THR A 323 -19.43 -13.08 -12.77
N GLU A 324 -18.25 -13.70 -12.68
CA GLU A 324 -18.09 -15.17 -12.72
C GLU A 324 -18.59 -15.77 -11.42
N THR A 325 -18.22 -15.20 -10.29
CA THR A 325 -18.70 -15.62 -8.96
C THR A 325 -20.20 -15.38 -8.82
N ALA A 326 -20.72 -14.22 -9.28
CA ALA A 326 -22.14 -13.94 -9.31
C ALA A 326 -22.91 -15.01 -10.10
N ALA A 327 -22.41 -15.38 -11.29
CA ALA A 327 -23.03 -16.41 -12.12
C ALA A 327 -22.98 -17.80 -11.47
N ALA A 328 -21.85 -18.16 -10.83
CA ALA A 328 -21.67 -19.45 -10.16
C ALA A 328 -22.60 -19.58 -8.93
N LEU A 329 -22.79 -18.49 -8.19
CA LEU A 329 -23.71 -18.43 -7.04
C LEU A 329 -25.19 -18.29 -7.47
N GLY A 330 -25.48 -17.96 -8.75
CA GLY A 330 -26.81 -17.56 -9.21
C GLY A 330 -27.33 -16.30 -8.52
N ALA A 331 -26.43 -15.40 -8.12
CA ALA A 331 -26.75 -14.19 -7.37
C ALA A 331 -27.07 -13.03 -8.31
N ASP A 332 -28.26 -12.42 -8.12
CA ASP A 332 -28.62 -11.17 -8.80
C ASP A 332 -28.01 -9.98 -8.04
N TYR A 333 -27.13 -9.23 -8.70
CA TYR A 333 -26.47 -8.04 -8.14
C TYR A 333 -27.02 -6.73 -8.72
N SER A 334 -28.08 -6.78 -9.53
CA SER A 334 -28.65 -5.59 -10.17
C SER A 334 -29.15 -4.55 -9.15
N ILE A 335 -29.49 -5.01 -7.95
CA ILE A 335 -29.90 -4.16 -6.82
C ILE A 335 -28.82 -3.16 -6.42
N PHE A 336 -27.54 -3.50 -6.59
CA PHE A 336 -26.42 -2.66 -6.20
C PHE A 336 -26.28 -1.40 -7.08
N ASN A 337 -26.85 -1.39 -8.31
CA ASN A 337 -26.91 -0.18 -9.15
C ASN A 337 -27.63 1.01 -8.52
N GLY A 338 -28.47 0.75 -7.52
CA GLY A 338 -29.14 1.79 -6.73
C GLY A 338 -28.40 2.19 -5.45
N MET A 339 -27.28 1.52 -5.12
CA MET A 339 -26.56 1.68 -3.86
C MET A 339 -25.21 2.40 -4.02
N GLY A 340 -24.57 2.32 -5.18
CA GLY A 340 -23.27 2.94 -5.41
C GLY A 340 -22.83 2.84 -6.86
N THR A 341 -21.55 3.14 -7.12
CA THR A 341 -20.93 2.96 -8.43
C THR A 341 -20.50 1.51 -8.60
N VAL A 342 -21.21 0.76 -9.43
CA VAL A 342 -20.91 -0.65 -9.71
C VAL A 342 -19.90 -0.78 -10.84
N THR A 343 -18.86 -1.56 -10.62
CA THR A 343 -17.88 -1.99 -11.63
C THR A 343 -17.90 -3.50 -11.71
N GLU A 344 -18.02 -4.04 -12.91
CA GLU A 344 -17.96 -5.48 -13.14
C GLU A 344 -16.50 -5.91 -13.36
N VAL A 345 -16.11 -6.97 -12.65
CA VAL A 345 -14.78 -7.58 -12.75
C VAL A 345 -14.90 -9.08 -12.97
N VAL A 346 -13.81 -9.71 -13.34
CA VAL A 346 -13.63 -11.15 -13.40
C VAL A 346 -12.46 -11.55 -12.52
N THR A 347 -12.36 -12.84 -12.18
CA THR A 347 -11.24 -13.32 -11.40
C THR A 347 -9.94 -13.20 -12.20
N THR A 348 -8.97 -12.51 -11.62
CA THR A 348 -7.60 -12.41 -12.13
C THR A 348 -6.71 -13.18 -11.16
N GLU A 349 -5.95 -14.14 -11.65
CA GLU A 349 -5.05 -14.97 -10.83
C GLU A 349 -3.69 -14.26 -10.52
N ASP A 350 -3.67 -12.93 -10.48
CA ASP A 350 -2.46 -12.13 -10.27
C ASP A 350 -2.35 -11.59 -8.83
#